data_78f897f7dd2f82efbd2e8c2990b1e653
#
_entry.id   78f897f7dd2f82efbd2e8c2990b1e653
#
_cell.length_a   1.000
_cell.length_b   1.000
_cell.length_c   1.000
_cell.angle_alpha   90.00
_cell.angle_beta   90.00
_cell.angle_gamma   90.00
#
_symmetry.space_group_name_H-M   'P 1'
#
loop_
_entity.id
_entity.type
_entity.pdbx_description
1 polymer ?
#
loop_
_entity_poly.entity_id
_entity_poly.type
_entity_poly.pdbx_seq_one_letter_code
_entity_poly.pdbx_strand_id
1 'polypeptide(L)'
;MQRIAITITLINLLLMVVLLTKINPANAQKEQDKSQVLRGSGLEITDKQGRIRASITFHDTVVKDGVTYPAGVLLRLINSNGQPSVKIEASEDGGGLSFANEQDGYIQLIARESGGFLKIKNADGKEQIIKP
;
A
#
# COMPACT_ATOMS: atom_id res chain seq x y z
N MET A 1 22.24 22.96 -57.10
CA MET A 1 22.46 22.03 -55.94
C MET A 1 22.74 22.79 -54.62
N GLN A 2 23.64 23.79 -54.59
CA GLN A 2 24.02 24.52 -53.37
C GLN A 2 22.83 25.25 -52.70
N ARG A 3 21.91 25.88 -53.45
CA ARG A 3 20.73 26.57 -52.88
C ARG A 3 19.75 25.61 -52.19
N ILE A 4 19.57 24.41 -52.72
CA ILE A 4 18.68 23.37 -52.13
C ILE A 4 19.26 22.85 -50.78
N ALA A 5 20.58 22.65 -50.72
CA ALA A 5 21.25 22.24 -49.50
C ALA A 5 21.11 23.27 -48.38
N ILE A 6 21.27 24.57 -48.70
CA ILE A 6 21.10 25.68 -47.73
C ILE A 6 19.65 25.74 -47.22
N THR A 7 18.66 25.54 -48.09
CA THR A 7 17.25 25.54 -47.68
C THR A 7 16.90 24.41 -46.73
N ILE A 8 17.40 23.21 -47.02
CA ILE A 8 17.18 22.03 -46.14
C ILE A 8 17.84 22.24 -44.79
N THR A 9 19.06 22.81 -44.74
CA THR A 9 19.75 23.09 -43.50
C THR A 9 18.99 24.11 -42.62
N LEU A 10 18.46 25.16 -43.24
CA LEU A 10 17.64 26.17 -42.55
C LEU A 10 16.34 25.58 -41.98
N ILE A 11 15.66 24.73 -42.75
CA ILE A 11 14.45 24.03 -42.27
C ILE A 11 14.75 23.14 -41.09
N ASN A 12 15.83 22.33 -41.14
CA ASN A 12 16.24 21.50 -40.04
C ASN A 12 16.61 22.29 -38.78
N LEU A 13 17.32 23.41 -38.95
CA LEU A 13 17.66 24.29 -37.84
C LEU A 13 16.40 24.89 -37.18
N LEU A 14 15.43 25.34 -38.00
CA LEU A 14 14.16 25.87 -37.52
C LEU A 14 13.36 24.78 -36.75
N LEU A 15 13.32 23.58 -37.28
CA LEU A 15 12.65 22.42 -36.62
C LEU A 15 13.30 22.09 -35.28
N MET A 16 14.63 22.13 -35.22
CA MET A 16 15.38 21.89 -33.98
C MET A 16 15.10 22.95 -32.92
N VAL A 17 15.02 24.23 -33.31
CA VAL A 17 14.66 25.33 -32.40
C VAL A 17 13.23 25.14 -31.88
N VAL A 18 12.27 24.79 -32.76
CA VAL A 18 10.88 24.55 -32.37
C VAL A 18 10.78 23.35 -31.41
N LEU A 19 11.53 22.25 -31.62
CA LEU A 19 11.58 21.12 -30.73
C LEU A 19 12.18 21.50 -29.36
N LEU A 20 13.28 22.25 -29.34
CA LEU A 20 13.91 22.71 -28.10
C LEU A 20 13.03 23.67 -27.30
N THR A 21 12.22 24.50 -27.95
CA THR A 21 11.26 25.40 -27.28
C THR A 21 10.03 24.64 -26.73
N LYS A 22 9.66 23.52 -27.34
CA LYS A 22 8.56 22.66 -26.82
C LYS A 22 8.98 21.75 -25.68
N ILE A 23 10.27 21.40 -25.55
CA ILE A 23 10.83 20.69 -24.40
C ILE A 23 11.14 21.77 -23.34
N ASN A 24 10.12 22.32 -22.71
CA ASN A 24 10.29 23.21 -21.56
C ASN A 24 10.46 22.36 -20.31
N PRO A 25 11.67 22.24 -19.73
CA PRO A 25 11.88 21.51 -18.47
C PRO A 25 11.08 22.12 -17.31
N ALA A 26 10.62 23.37 -17.44
CA ALA A 26 9.76 24.02 -16.45
C ALA A 26 8.37 23.38 -16.33
N ASN A 27 7.87 22.67 -17.34
CA ASN A 27 6.60 21.95 -17.25
C ASN A 27 6.74 20.59 -16.56
N ALA A 28 7.91 19.97 -16.61
CA ALA A 28 8.16 18.72 -15.88
C ALA A 28 8.29 18.96 -14.36
N GLN A 29 8.74 20.15 -13.94
CA GLN A 29 8.85 20.49 -12.52
C GLN A 29 7.56 21.04 -11.89
N LYS A 30 6.63 21.58 -12.70
CA LYS A 30 5.34 22.08 -12.16
C LYS A 30 4.31 21.01 -11.84
N GLU A 31 4.48 19.77 -12.31
CA GLU A 31 3.64 18.64 -11.90
C GLU A 31 4.11 17.95 -10.62
N GLN A 32 5.31 18.26 -10.13
CA GLN A 32 5.89 17.61 -8.96
C GLN A 32 5.39 18.16 -7.62
N ASP A 33 4.63 19.25 -7.60
CA ASP A 33 4.11 19.88 -6.37
C ASP A 33 2.62 19.59 -6.09
N LYS A 34 2.01 18.71 -6.84
CA LYS A 34 0.78 18.04 -6.41
C LYS A 34 1.21 16.87 -5.53
N SER A 35 0.89 16.90 -4.25
CA SER A 35 1.06 15.78 -3.34
C SER A 35 0.71 14.47 -4.08
N GLN A 36 1.73 13.67 -4.39
CA GLN A 36 1.56 12.43 -5.13
C GLN A 36 0.85 11.43 -4.21
N VAL A 37 -0.46 11.45 -4.24
CA VAL A 37 -1.27 10.45 -3.56
C VAL A 37 -1.26 9.19 -4.42
N LEU A 38 -0.69 8.11 -3.91
CA LEU A 38 -0.83 6.79 -4.50
C LEU A 38 -2.28 6.34 -4.31
N ARG A 39 -2.97 6.02 -5.40
CA ARG A 39 -4.34 5.51 -5.39
C ARG A 39 -4.34 4.12 -6.01
N GLY A 40 -4.95 3.16 -5.31
CA GLY A 40 -5.02 1.78 -5.76
C GLY A 40 -5.83 0.94 -4.78
N SER A 41 -6.14 -0.29 -5.15
CA SER A 41 -6.81 -1.28 -4.30
C SER A 41 -5.86 -2.03 -3.38
N GLY A 42 -4.54 -1.88 -3.57
CA GLY A 42 -3.54 -2.52 -2.74
C GLY A 42 -2.13 -2.05 -3.02
N LEU A 43 -1.24 -2.30 -2.07
CA LEU A 43 0.20 -2.10 -2.14
C LEU A 43 0.88 -3.34 -1.58
N GLU A 44 1.91 -3.84 -2.26
CA GLU A 44 2.72 -4.95 -1.79
C GLU A 44 4.20 -4.57 -1.79
N ILE A 45 4.91 -4.99 -0.74
CA ILE A 45 6.37 -4.91 -0.66
C ILE A 45 6.89 -6.34 -0.71
N THR A 46 7.76 -6.61 -1.69
CA THR A 46 8.36 -7.92 -1.89
C THR A 46 9.85 -7.90 -1.54
N ASP A 47 10.37 -9.05 -1.12
CA ASP A 47 11.81 -9.27 -0.98
C ASP A 47 12.47 -9.61 -2.34
N LYS A 48 13.78 -9.82 -2.32
CA LYS A 48 14.57 -10.16 -3.52
C LYS A 48 14.16 -11.48 -4.18
N GLN A 49 13.45 -12.34 -3.47
CA GLN A 49 12.92 -13.62 -3.97
C GLN A 49 11.47 -13.50 -4.48
N GLY A 50 10.90 -12.28 -4.49
CA GLY A 50 9.52 -12.02 -4.92
C GLY A 50 8.46 -12.41 -3.88
N ARG A 51 8.83 -12.74 -2.65
CA ARG A 51 7.88 -13.07 -1.59
C ARG A 51 7.33 -11.79 -0.97
N ILE A 52 6.02 -11.74 -0.75
CA ILE A 52 5.36 -10.60 -0.12
C ILE A 52 5.82 -10.51 1.35
N ARG A 53 6.31 -9.33 1.75
CA ARG A 53 6.81 -9.02 3.10
C ARG A 53 5.95 -8.01 3.84
N ALA A 54 5.23 -7.17 3.09
CA ALA A 54 4.18 -6.32 3.62
C ALA A 54 3.08 -6.15 2.58
N SER A 55 1.86 -5.93 3.02
CA SER A 55 0.75 -5.58 2.14
C SER A 55 -0.20 -4.60 2.82
N ILE A 56 -0.80 -3.71 2.03
CA ILE A 56 -1.98 -2.93 2.37
C ILE A 56 -3.02 -3.30 1.32
N THR A 57 -4.15 -3.85 1.74
CA THR A 57 -5.21 -4.31 0.83
C THR A 57 -6.57 -3.85 1.32
N PHE A 58 -7.44 -3.46 0.38
CA PHE A 58 -8.87 -3.36 0.64
C PHE A 58 -9.48 -4.74 0.42
N HIS A 59 -10.44 -5.11 1.25
CA HIS A 59 -11.28 -6.30 1.05
C HIS A 59 -12.76 -5.92 1.17
N ASP A 60 -13.56 -6.56 0.33
CA ASP A 60 -15.01 -6.45 0.40
C ASP A 60 -15.56 -7.25 1.59
N THR A 61 -16.83 -7.01 1.91
CA THR A 61 -17.55 -7.81 2.90
C THR A 61 -17.57 -9.29 2.48
N VAL A 62 -17.16 -10.16 3.38
CA VAL A 62 -17.11 -11.62 3.17
C VAL A 62 -17.92 -12.32 4.26
N VAL A 63 -18.73 -13.30 3.88
CA VAL A 63 -19.40 -14.20 4.82
C VAL A 63 -18.67 -15.54 4.79
N LYS A 64 -18.13 -15.96 5.92
CA LYS A 64 -17.44 -17.25 6.06
C LYS A 64 -17.91 -17.95 7.33
N ASP A 65 -18.29 -19.20 7.21
CA ASP A 65 -18.77 -20.04 8.33
C ASP A 65 -19.90 -19.40 9.17
N GLY A 66 -20.80 -18.64 8.50
CA GLY A 66 -21.88 -17.90 9.15
C GLY A 66 -21.47 -16.61 9.85
N VAL A 67 -20.19 -16.21 9.78
CA VAL A 67 -19.67 -14.95 10.31
C VAL A 67 -19.48 -13.96 9.18
N THR A 68 -20.03 -12.75 9.35
CA THR A 68 -19.83 -11.64 8.43
C THR A 68 -18.58 -10.87 8.82
N TYR A 69 -17.67 -10.74 7.87
CA TYR A 69 -16.49 -9.87 7.97
C TYR A 69 -16.78 -8.62 7.11
N PRO A 70 -16.92 -7.44 7.72
CA PRO A 70 -17.25 -6.22 6.98
C PRO A 70 -16.10 -5.82 6.05
N ALA A 71 -16.41 -5.02 5.05
CA ALA A 71 -15.40 -4.42 4.19
C ALA A 71 -14.41 -3.58 4.99
N GLY A 72 -13.13 -3.58 4.58
CA GLY A 72 -12.11 -2.88 5.33
C GLY A 72 -10.77 -2.80 4.63
N VAL A 73 -9.85 -2.09 5.28
CA VAL A 73 -8.44 -2.01 4.88
C VAL A 73 -7.62 -2.79 5.88
N LEU A 74 -6.73 -3.63 5.37
CA LEU A 74 -5.86 -4.49 6.15
C LEU A 74 -4.40 -4.27 5.76
N LEU A 75 -3.58 -3.84 6.73
CA LEU A 75 -2.13 -3.83 6.64
C LEU A 75 -1.57 -5.08 7.29
N ARG A 76 -0.64 -5.76 6.62
CA ARG A 76 0.08 -6.92 7.12
C ARG A 76 1.58 -6.73 7.02
N LEU A 77 2.32 -7.13 8.05
CA LEU A 77 3.76 -7.38 7.98
C LEU A 77 3.98 -8.89 8.11
N ILE A 78 4.72 -9.44 7.16
CA ILE A 78 4.84 -10.89 6.93
C ILE A 78 6.27 -11.34 7.22
N ASN A 79 6.43 -12.35 8.07
CA ASN A 79 7.72 -12.90 8.44
C ASN A 79 8.37 -13.72 7.30
N SER A 80 9.56 -14.26 7.55
CA SER A 80 10.30 -15.06 6.55
C SER A 80 9.58 -16.35 6.15
N ASN A 81 8.69 -16.86 6.99
CA ASN A 81 7.95 -18.11 6.77
C ASN A 81 6.60 -17.87 6.06
N GLY A 82 6.31 -16.62 5.65
CA GLY A 82 5.08 -16.27 4.95
C GLY A 82 3.88 -16.05 5.88
N GLN A 83 4.10 -15.97 7.19
CA GLN A 83 3.03 -15.77 8.16
C GLN A 83 2.90 -14.29 8.54
N PRO A 84 1.69 -13.72 8.58
CA PRO A 84 1.47 -12.36 9.04
C PRO A 84 1.72 -12.26 10.56
N SER A 85 2.83 -11.60 10.94
CA SER A 85 3.17 -11.37 12.35
C SER A 85 2.58 -10.09 12.90
N VAL A 86 2.22 -9.11 12.05
CA VAL A 86 1.51 -7.89 12.42
C VAL A 86 0.33 -7.70 11.48
N LYS A 87 -0.83 -7.35 12.04
CA LYS A 87 -2.03 -6.95 11.30
C LYS A 87 -2.60 -5.68 11.91
N ILE A 88 -2.93 -4.69 11.08
CA ILE A 88 -3.69 -3.51 11.45
C ILE A 88 -4.89 -3.48 10.51
N GLU A 89 -6.09 -3.41 11.07
CA GLU A 89 -7.33 -3.44 10.31
C GLU A 89 -8.22 -2.25 10.70
N ALA A 90 -8.88 -1.68 9.71
CA ALA A 90 -9.96 -0.72 9.90
C ALA A 90 -11.14 -1.12 9.01
N SER A 91 -12.32 -1.26 9.59
CA SER A 91 -13.57 -1.64 8.95
C SER A 91 -14.74 -0.79 9.47
N GLU A 92 -15.94 -1.00 8.94
CA GLU A 92 -17.16 -0.33 9.42
C GLU A 92 -17.48 -0.65 10.89
N ASP A 93 -17.12 -1.85 11.37
CA ASP A 93 -17.34 -2.29 12.75
C ASP A 93 -16.29 -1.74 13.75
N GLY A 94 -15.24 -1.08 13.24
CA GLY A 94 -14.14 -0.57 14.06
C GLY A 94 -12.76 -0.95 13.55
N GLY A 95 -11.79 -1.03 14.45
CA GLY A 95 -10.42 -1.34 14.09
C GLY A 95 -9.71 -2.25 15.08
N GLY A 96 -8.58 -2.78 14.64
CA GLY A 96 -7.77 -3.65 15.47
C GLY A 96 -6.30 -3.68 15.08
N LEU A 97 -5.48 -4.01 16.07
CA LEU A 97 -4.06 -4.28 15.93
C LEU A 97 -3.77 -5.66 16.51
N SER A 98 -3.08 -6.50 15.76
CA SER A 98 -2.68 -7.83 16.22
C SER A 98 -1.21 -8.06 15.97
N PHE A 99 -0.55 -8.66 16.97
CA PHE A 99 0.78 -9.25 16.87
C PHE A 99 0.66 -10.75 17.09
N ALA A 100 1.27 -11.55 16.24
CA ALA A 100 1.29 -13.00 16.36
C ALA A 100 2.71 -13.54 16.21
N ASN A 101 3.02 -14.58 16.95
CA ASN A 101 4.24 -15.37 16.76
C ASN A 101 3.91 -16.71 16.07
N GLU A 102 4.94 -17.50 15.77
CA GLU A 102 4.82 -18.79 15.09
C GLU A 102 4.30 -19.92 16.01
N GLN A 103 4.18 -19.65 17.31
CA GLN A 103 3.83 -20.62 18.35
C GLN A 103 2.43 -20.37 18.94
N ASP A 104 1.52 -19.81 18.14
CA ASP A 104 0.14 -19.49 18.51
C ASP A 104 -0.05 -18.44 19.64
N GLY A 105 1.04 -17.80 20.06
CA GLY A 105 0.96 -16.63 20.94
C GLY A 105 0.54 -15.39 20.15
N TYR A 106 -0.33 -14.58 20.74
CA TYR A 106 -0.73 -13.31 20.12
C TYR A 106 -1.14 -12.25 21.13
N ILE A 107 -1.08 -11.00 20.67
CA ILE A 107 -1.64 -9.84 21.35
C ILE A 107 -2.61 -9.17 20.38
N GLN A 108 -3.83 -8.85 20.84
CA GLN A 108 -4.83 -8.15 20.06
C GLN A 108 -5.36 -6.97 20.85
N LEU A 109 -5.33 -5.78 20.23
CA LEU A 109 -6.03 -4.58 20.67
C LEU A 109 -7.18 -4.33 19.71
N ILE A 110 -8.40 -4.40 20.19
CA ILE A 110 -9.62 -4.30 19.37
C ILE A 110 -10.48 -3.16 19.91
N ALA A 111 -11.00 -2.33 19.01
CA ALA A 111 -12.01 -1.31 19.29
C ALA A 111 -13.17 -1.50 18.29
N ARG A 112 -14.37 -1.78 18.78
CA ARG A 112 -15.61 -1.96 18.02
C ARG A 112 -16.76 -1.19 18.65
N GLU A 113 -17.87 -1.06 17.95
CA GLU A 113 -19.10 -0.48 18.52
C GLU A 113 -19.53 -1.20 19.82
N SER A 114 -19.34 -2.52 19.89
CA SER A 114 -19.66 -3.33 21.09
C SER A 114 -18.69 -3.14 22.27
N GLY A 115 -17.66 -2.31 22.11
CA GLY A 115 -16.62 -2.05 23.10
C GLY A 115 -15.22 -2.47 22.63
N GLY A 116 -14.22 -2.10 23.44
CA GLY A 116 -12.83 -2.43 23.20
C GLY A 116 -12.30 -3.47 24.17
N PHE A 117 -11.22 -4.15 23.78
CA PHE A 117 -10.48 -5.05 24.66
C PHE A 117 -9.02 -5.21 24.23
N LEU A 118 -8.18 -5.56 25.19
CA LEU A 118 -6.85 -6.10 24.96
C LEU A 118 -6.88 -7.61 25.31
N LYS A 119 -6.54 -8.44 24.35
CA LYS A 119 -6.39 -9.88 24.53
C LYS A 119 -4.92 -10.29 24.37
N ILE A 120 -4.42 -11.04 25.33
CA ILE A 120 -3.07 -11.61 25.32
C ILE A 120 -3.23 -13.13 25.41
N LYS A 121 -2.59 -13.86 24.50
CA LYS A 121 -2.49 -15.31 24.53
C LYS A 121 -1.03 -15.73 24.44
N ASN A 122 -0.59 -16.53 25.39
CA ASN A 122 0.73 -17.14 25.37
C ASN A 122 0.75 -18.42 24.51
N ALA A 123 1.94 -18.87 24.13
CA ALA A 123 2.13 -20.13 23.39
C ALA A 123 1.62 -21.37 24.14
N ASP A 124 1.56 -21.33 25.47
CA ASP A 124 1.00 -22.42 26.33
C ASP A 124 -0.53 -22.42 26.37
N GLY A 125 -1.17 -21.54 25.60
CA GLY A 125 -2.63 -21.42 25.48
C GLY A 125 -3.29 -20.57 26.57
N LYS A 126 -2.56 -20.07 27.57
CA LYS A 126 -3.12 -19.18 28.59
C LYS A 126 -3.53 -17.85 27.98
N GLU A 127 -4.74 -17.42 28.31
CA GLU A 127 -5.31 -16.18 27.79
C GLU A 127 -5.64 -15.20 28.92
N GLN A 128 -5.43 -13.92 28.65
CA GLN A 128 -5.88 -12.80 29.46
C GLN A 128 -6.64 -11.81 28.60
N ILE A 129 -7.80 -11.37 29.07
CA ILE A 129 -8.61 -10.34 28.41
C ILE A 129 -8.80 -9.20 29.39
N ILE A 130 -8.40 -8.00 28.96
CA ILE A 130 -8.59 -6.75 29.71
C ILE A 130 -9.67 -5.95 28.98
N LYS A 131 -10.73 -5.64 29.67
CA LYS A 131 -11.83 -4.79 29.22
C LYS A 131 -11.98 -3.61 30.18
N PRO A 132 -12.51 -2.44 29.71
CA PRO A 132 -12.86 -1.33 30.60
C PRO A 132 -13.97 -1.73 31.58
#